data_bfd3b3fbacd0ca0660405b67f83b5d50
#
_entry.id   bfd3b3fbacd0ca0660405b67f83b5d50
#
_cell.length_a   1.000
_cell.length_b   1.000
_cell.length_c   1.000
_cell.angle_alpha   90.00
_cell.angle_beta   90.00
_cell.angle_gamma   90.00
#
_symmetry.space_group_name_H-M   'P 1'
#
loop_
_entity.id
_entity.type
_entity.pdbx_description
1 polymer ?
#
loop_
_entity_poly.entity_id
_entity_poly.type
_entity_poly.pdbx_seq_one_letter_code
_entity_poly.pdbx_strand_id
1 'polypeptide(L)'
;SKSHLLECLYYLGQKDKFYKHYRELIKRNIINPLMASIGSHASIRFNVSNNENPFCTNPFNYIKKENITNNGELSEDLITSILEFHQSGESDPKSQPLLSNGKQSSGNIFLHQREDIQLLKKILENKVTNYLKEFSTSSEGFIKNWPKKYNIYGWLVSINSGGNLAAHIHKEGWLSG
;
A
#
# COMPACT_ATOMS: atom_id res chain seq x y z
N SER A 1 -11.93 -13.70 -9.03
CA SER A 1 -11.28 -13.06 -10.20
C SER A 1 -10.11 -13.92 -10.70
N LYS A 2 -9.62 -13.65 -11.92
CA LYS A 2 -8.48 -14.40 -12.50
C LYS A 2 -7.19 -14.20 -11.70
N SER A 3 -7.00 -13.06 -11.06
CA SER A 3 -5.86 -12.79 -10.20
C SER A 3 -5.88 -13.61 -8.90
N HIS A 4 -7.05 -13.96 -8.37
CA HIS A 4 -7.17 -14.84 -7.20
C HIS A 4 -6.78 -16.29 -7.50
N LEU A 5 -6.90 -16.74 -8.76
CA LEU A 5 -6.37 -18.05 -9.15
C LEU A 5 -4.84 -18.12 -9.00
N LEU A 6 -4.13 -17.02 -9.31
CA LEU A 6 -2.67 -16.94 -9.07
C LEU A 6 -2.34 -17.12 -7.59
N GLU A 7 -3.11 -16.49 -6.72
CA GLU A 7 -2.94 -16.62 -5.27
C GLU A 7 -3.08 -18.08 -4.83
N CYS A 8 -4.13 -18.78 -5.28
CA CYS A 8 -4.33 -20.20 -5.02
C CYS A 8 -3.17 -21.06 -5.55
N LEU A 9 -2.74 -20.84 -6.80
CA LEU A 9 -1.64 -21.59 -7.41
C LEU A 9 -0.31 -21.34 -6.67
N TYR A 10 -0.08 -20.12 -6.20
CA TYR A 10 1.06 -19.76 -5.38
C TYR A 10 1.07 -20.53 -4.05
N TYR A 11 -0.05 -20.52 -3.29
CA TYR A 11 -0.14 -21.23 -2.02
C TYR A 11 0.00 -22.75 -2.18
N LEU A 12 -0.56 -23.31 -3.24
CA LEU A 12 -0.43 -24.74 -3.56
C LEU A 12 0.94 -25.14 -4.11
N GLY A 13 1.88 -24.19 -4.30
CA GLY A 13 3.21 -24.47 -4.82
C GLY A 13 3.25 -24.90 -6.28
N GLN A 14 2.19 -24.66 -7.06
CA GLN A 14 2.07 -25.10 -8.45
C GLN A 14 2.78 -24.13 -9.41
N LYS A 15 4.12 -24.13 -9.38
CA LYS A 15 5.00 -23.21 -10.13
C LYS A 15 4.63 -23.09 -11.61
N ASP A 16 4.59 -24.21 -12.34
CA ASP A 16 4.40 -24.18 -13.80
C ASP A 16 3.03 -23.64 -14.19
N LYS A 17 1.98 -24.05 -13.46
CA LYS A 17 0.62 -23.56 -13.68
C LYS A 17 0.52 -22.08 -13.32
N PHE A 18 1.20 -21.64 -12.25
CA PHE A 18 1.27 -20.26 -11.84
C PHE A 18 1.84 -19.40 -12.99
N TYR A 19 3.05 -19.70 -13.48
CA TYR A 19 3.67 -18.89 -14.51
C TYR A 19 2.98 -18.97 -15.87
N LYS A 20 2.39 -20.11 -16.22
CA LYS A 20 1.53 -20.21 -17.40
C LYS A 20 0.38 -19.22 -17.31
N HIS A 21 -0.37 -19.23 -16.20
CA HIS A 21 -1.52 -18.34 -16.00
C HIS A 21 -1.08 -16.87 -15.84
N TYR A 22 0.02 -16.60 -15.16
CA TYR A 22 0.61 -15.28 -15.00
C TYR A 22 0.90 -14.62 -16.36
N ARG A 23 1.59 -15.34 -17.27
CA ARG A 23 1.90 -14.85 -18.61
C ARG A 23 0.66 -14.64 -19.46
N GLU A 24 -0.38 -15.47 -19.29
CA GLU A 24 -1.66 -15.25 -19.97
C GLU A 24 -2.34 -13.95 -19.55
N LEU A 25 -2.25 -13.57 -18.27
CA LEU A 25 -2.77 -12.31 -17.76
C LEU A 25 -1.98 -11.12 -18.32
N ILE A 26 -0.66 -11.21 -18.36
CA ILE A 26 0.21 -10.19 -18.96
C ILE A 26 -0.15 -9.96 -20.43
N LYS A 27 -0.28 -11.04 -21.23
CA LYS A 27 -0.67 -10.96 -22.65
C LYS A 27 -2.03 -10.27 -22.87
N ARG A 28 -2.91 -10.35 -21.87
CA ARG A 28 -4.23 -9.68 -21.89
C ARG A 28 -4.20 -8.27 -21.32
N ASN A 29 -3.02 -7.75 -21.00
CA ASN A 29 -2.81 -6.45 -20.36
C ASN A 29 -3.59 -6.29 -19.04
N ILE A 30 -3.74 -7.39 -18.30
CA ILE A 30 -4.34 -7.37 -16.96
C ILE A 30 -3.22 -7.07 -15.97
N ILE A 31 -3.15 -5.81 -15.53
CA ILE A 31 -2.15 -5.30 -14.59
C ILE A 31 -2.88 -4.75 -13.38
N ASN A 32 -2.60 -5.32 -12.19
CA ASN A 32 -3.15 -4.83 -10.94
C ASN A 32 -2.21 -5.15 -9.77
N PRO A 33 -2.37 -4.47 -8.61
CA PRO A 33 -1.48 -4.64 -7.46
C PRO A 33 -1.42 -6.07 -6.92
N LEU A 34 -2.53 -6.79 -6.88
CA LEU A 34 -2.55 -8.19 -6.42
C LEU A 34 -1.68 -9.08 -7.31
N MET A 35 -1.85 -8.99 -8.64
CA MET A 35 -1.05 -9.76 -9.59
C MET A 35 0.44 -9.43 -9.46
N ALA A 36 0.78 -8.14 -9.31
CA ALA A 36 2.14 -7.67 -9.14
C ALA A 36 2.79 -8.23 -7.87
N SER A 37 2.11 -8.10 -6.74
CA SER A 37 2.60 -8.57 -5.44
C SER A 37 2.82 -10.07 -5.44
N ILE A 38 1.84 -10.84 -5.90
CA ILE A 38 1.94 -12.30 -5.95
C ILE A 38 3.04 -12.74 -6.95
N GLY A 39 3.24 -12.01 -8.05
CA GLY A 39 4.33 -12.24 -9.00
C GLY A 39 5.71 -12.07 -8.33
N SER A 40 5.90 -11.00 -7.57
CA SER A 40 7.14 -10.76 -6.82
C SER A 40 7.37 -11.82 -5.73
N HIS A 41 6.33 -12.20 -4.98
CA HIS A 41 6.42 -13.29 -4.01
C HIS A 41 6.76 -14.64 -4.66
N ALA A 42 6.14 -14.94 -5.81
CA ALA A 42 6.40 -16.15 -6.57
C ALA A 42 7.84 -16.20 -7.11
N SER A 43 8.38 -15.07 -7.56
CA SER A 43 9.76 -14.99 -8.04
C SER A 43 10.76 -15.40 -6.96
N ILE A 44 10.55 -14.96 -5.72
CA ILE A 44 11.38 -15.33 -4.57
C ILE A 44 11.18 -16.79 -4.21
N ARG A 45 9.91 -17.21 -4.01
CA ARG A 45 9.59 -18.57 -3.58
C ARG A 45 10.05 -19.64 -4.54
N PHE A 46 9.92 -19.39 -5.84
CA PHE A 46 10.24 -20.37 -6.89
C PHE A 46 11.63 -20.17 -7.51
N ASN A 47 12.40 -19.21 -6.99
CA ASN A 47 13.71 -18.83 -7.51
C ASN A 47 13.68 -18.57 -9.02
N VAL A 48 12.84 -17.63 -9.45
CA VAL A 48 12.65 -17.18 -10.85
C VAL A 48 12.83 -15.68 -10.90
N SER A 49 13.39 -15.15 -11.99
CA SER A 49 13.55 -13.71 -12.19
C SER A 49 12.20 -12.97 -12.15
N ASN A 50 12.16 -11.78 -11.52
CA ASN A 50 10.98 -10.89 -11.49
C ASN A 50 10.86 -10.01 -12.75
N ASN A 51 11.71 -10.18 -13.75
CA ASN A 51 11.76 -9.33 -14.94
C ASN A 51 10.47 -9.32 -15.79
N GLU A 52 9.63 -10.34 -15.63
CA GLU A 52 8.31 -10.42 -16.28
C GLU A 52 7.21 -9.69 -15.52
N ASN A 53 7.50 -9.08 -14.35
CA ASN A 53 6.47 -8.38 -13.58
C ASN A 53 6.03 -7.10 -14.32
N PRO A 54 4.78 -7.03 -14.80
CA PRO A 54 4.33 -5.93 -15.65
C PRO A 54 4.05 -4.64 -14.86
N PHE A 55 4.08 -4.72 -13.53
CA PHE A 55 3.80 -3.60 -12.64
C PHE A 55 5.10 -2.93 -12.19
N CYS A 56 6.01 -3.70 -11.61
CA CYS A 56 7.32 -3.22 -11.16
C CYS A 56 8.33 -4.36 -11.11
N THR A 57 9.42 -4.24 -11.88
CA THR A 57 10.48 -5.26 -11.93
C THR A 57 11.42 -5.17 -10.75
N ASN A 58 11.69 -3.96 -10.26
CA ASN A 58 12.57 -3.71 -9.11
C ASN A 58 11.92 -2.73 -8.10
N PRO A 59 11.04 -3.23 -7.21
CA PRO A 59 10.29 -2.38 -6.29
C PRO A 59 11.16 -1.60 -5.30
N PHE A 60 12.37 -2.08 -4.97
CA PHE A 60 13.25 -1.38 -4.04
C PHE A 60 13.74 -0.03 -4.56
N ASN A 61 13.79 0.18 -5.88
CA ASN A 61 14.16 1.46 -6.48
C ASN A 61 13.07 2.54 -6.30
N TYR A 62 11.88 2.16 -5.84
CA TYR A 62 10.71 3.01 -5.71
C TYR A 62 10.27 3.21 -4.26
N ILE A 63 11.09 2.74 -3.30
CA ILE A 63 10.88 3.04 -1.89
C ILE A 63 11.45 4.43 -1.60
N LYS A 64 10.61 5.34 -1.12
CA LYS A 64 10.99 6.67 -0.68
C LYS A 64 10.76 6.80 0.82
N LYS A 65 11.76 7.28 1.54
CA LYS A 65 11.66 7.60 2.97
C LYS A 65 11.96 9.07 3.18
N GLU A 66 11.03 9.79 3.80
CA GLU A 66 11.18 11.20 4.16
C GLU A 66 10.83 11.42 5.62
N ASN A 67 11.51 12.39 6.24
CA ASN A 67 11.11 12.90 7.55
C ASN A 67 10.37 14.24 7.35
N ILE A 68 9.04 14.19 7.41
CA ILE A 68 8.18 15.36 7.14
C ILE A 68 7.96 16.25 8.36
N THR A 69 8.39 15.83 9.54
CA THR A 69 8.39 16.68 10.74
C THR A 69 9.59 17.62 10.75
N ASN A 70 10.77 17.14 10.36
CA ASN A 70 11.99 17.94 10.37
C ASN A 70 11.97 19.10 9.35
N ASN A 71 11.21 18.97 8.27
CA ASN A 71 11.06 20.04 7.27
C ASN A 71 9.84 20.93 7.53
N GLY A 72 9.15 20.74 8.65
CA GLY A 72 8.01 21.56 9.07
C GLY A 72 6.71 21.31 8.31
N GLU A 73 6.64 20.30 7.45
CA GLU A 73 5.41 19.97 6.72
C GLU A 73 4.34 19.35 7.63
N LEU A 74 4.75 18.60 8.66
CA LEU A 74 3.88 18.01 9.67
C LEU A 74 4.27 18.59 11.04
N SER A 75 3.47 19.53 11.58
CA SER A 75 3.73 20.17 12.85
C SER A 75 3.44 19.23 14.04
N GLU A 76 4.09 19.49 15.17
CA GLU A 76 3.84 18.76 16.41
C GLU A 76 2.39 18.93 16.90
N ASP A 77 1.81 20.12 16.73
CA ASP A 77 0.42 20.40 17.07
C ASP A 77 -0.54 19.53 16.24
N LEU A 78 -0.27 19.39 14.95
CA LEU A 78 -1.07 18.52 14.08
C LEU A 78 -0.97 17.06 14.51
N ILE A 79 0.24 16.59 14.83
CA ILE A 79 0.44 15.23 15.35
C ILE A 79 -0.34 15.02 16.64
N THR A 80 -0.25 15.96 17.57
CA THR A 80 -0.93 15.91 18.88
C THR A 80 -2.45 15.85 18.67
N SER A 81 -3.02 16.72 17.83
CA SER A 81 -4.45 16.73 17.53
C SER A 81 -4.96 15.41 16.93
N ILE A 82 -4.18 14.79 16.02
CA ILE A 82 -4.52 13.48 15.42
C ILE A 82 -4.43 12.36 16.47
N LEU A 83 -3.43 12.39 17.36
CA LEU A 83 -3.30 11.43 18.44
C LEU A 83 -4.46 11.53 19.43
N GLU A 84 -4.85 12.73 19.82
CA GLU A 84 -6.02 12.98 20.68
C GLU A 84 -7.31 12.48 20.04
N PHE A 85 -7.52 12.74 18.75
CA PHE A 85 -8.65 12.20 17.98
C PHE A 85 -8.72 10.68 18.04
N HIS A 86 -7.58 10.00 17.96
CA HIS A 86 -7.54 8.54 18.03
C HIS A 86 -7.73 8.02 19.46
N GLN A 87 -7.11 8.68 20.44
CA GLN A 87 -7.17 8.29 21.87
C GLN A 87 -8.53 8.56 22.51
N SER A 88 -9.23 9.64 22.10
CA SER A 88 -10.59 9.95 22.58
C SER A 88 -11.63 8.91 22.15
N GLY A 89 -11.30 8.08 21.15
CA GLY A 89 -12.22 7.10 20.58
C GLY A 89 -13.08 7.63 19.42
N GLU A 90 -12.96 8.90 19.08
CA GLU A 90 -13.72 9.50 17.96
C GLU A 90 -13.41 8.83 16.61
N SER A 91 -12.23 8.26 16.44
CA SER A 91 -11.84 7.48 15.24
C SER A 91 -12.43 6.06 15.22
N ASP A 92 -13.30 5.72 16.19
CA ASP A 92 -13.91 4.39 16.39
C ASP A 92 -12.87 3.25 16.34
N PRO A 93 -11.83 3.26 17.22
CA PRO A 93 -10.74 2.31 17.17
C PRO A 93 -11.18 0.88 17.54
N LYS A 94 -10.89 -0.08 16.69
CA LYS A 94 -11.26 -1.50 16.84
C LYS A 94 -10.06 -2.43 16.73
N SER A 95 -10.21 -3.61 17.31
CA SER A 95 -9.28 -4.71 17.08
C SER A 95 -9.36 -5.20 15.64
N GLN A 96 -8.21 -5.60 15.09
CA GLN A 96 -8.08 -6.14 13.73
C GLN A 96 -7.41 -7.52 13.80
N PRO A 97 -7.79 -8.47 12.92
CA PRO A 97 -7.21 -9.82 12.95
C PRO A 97 -5.70 -9.88 12.78
N LEU A 98 -5.11 -8.92 12.05
CA LEU A 98 -3.68 -8.85 11.80
C LEU A 98 -2.92 -8.02 12.84
N LEU A 99 -3.64 -7.36 13.75
CA LEU A 99 -3.08 -6.45 14.75
C LEU A 99 -3.18 -7.08 16.15
N SER A 100 -2.04 -7.39 16.75
CA SER A 100 -1.97 -7.86 18.13
C SER A 100 -1.62 -6.72 19.08
N ASN A 101 -2.26 -6.70 20.24
CA ASN A 101 -2.08 -5.68 21.29
C ASN A 101 -2.12 -4.23 20.76
N GLY A 102 -3.11 -3.95 19.91
CA GLY A 102 -3.30 -2.64 19.32
C GLY A 102 -4.73 -2.43 18.83
N LYS A 103 -4.99 -1.22 18.35
CA LYS A 103 -6.28 -0.83 17.75
C LYS A 103 -6.05 -0.05 16.46
N GLN A 104 -7.00 -0.16 15.55
CA GLN A 104 -7.02 0.58 14.30
C GLN A 104 -8.33 1.36 14.18
N SER A 105 -8.26 2.61 13.69
CA SER A 105 -9.45 3.39 13.37
C SER A 105 -10.36 2.66 12.37
N SER A 106 -11.67 2.86 12.49
CA SER A 106 -12.64 2.27 11.57
C SER A 106 -12.74 3.05 10.27
N GLY A 107 -12.94 2.33 9.17
CA GLY A 107 -13.16 2.94 7.86
C GLY A 107 -11.96 3.73 7.33
N ASN A 108 -12.25 4.72 6.48
CA ASN A 108 -11.23 5.62 5.95
C ASN A 108 -11.23 6.93 6.75
N ILE A 109 -10.16 7.22 7.49
CA ILE A 109 -10.06 8.44 8.32
C ILE A 109 -10.26 9.73 7.50
N PHE A 110 -9.87 9.74 6.23
CA PHE A 110 -9.97 10.93 5.37
C PHE A 110 -11.41 11.29 4.95
N LEU A 111 -12.41 10.52 5.39
CA LEU A 111 -13.81 10.86 5.27
C LEU A 111 -14.29 11.76 6.43
N HIS A 112 -13.55 11.84 7.54
CA HIS A 112 -13.85 12.78 8.62
C HIS A 112 -13.60 14.21 8.18
N GLN A 113 -14.53 15.11 8.49
CA GLN A 113 -14.49 16.54 8.10
C GLN A 113 -13.72 17.40 9.12
N ARG A 114 -12.91 16.80 9.99
CA ARG A 114 -12.03 17.51 10.92
C ARG A 114 -10.90 18.20 10.13
N GLU A 115 -10.60 19.43 10.51
CA GLU A 115 -9.60 20.26 9.82
C GLU A 115 -8.20 19.62 9.85
N ASP A 116 -7.80 19.04 10.99
CA ASP A 116 -6.53 18.35 11.16
C ASP A 116 -6.40 17.11 10.25
N ILE A 117 -7.46 16.31 10.12
CA ILE A 117 -7.50 15.14 9.23
C ILE A 117 -7.46 15.57 7.75
N GLN A 118 -8.17 16.63 7.39
CA GLN A 118 -8.13 17.15 6.02
C GLN A 118 -6.78 17.79 5.68
N LEU A 119 -6.13 18.42 6.66
CA LEU A 119 -4.76 18.94 6.49
C LEU A 119 -3.75 17.80 6.28
N LEU A 120 -3.81 16.73 7.11
CA LEU A 120 -3.00 15.54 6.92
C LEU A 120 -3.20 14.93 5.53
N LYS A 121 -4.45 14.80 5.10
CA LYS A 121 -4.79 14.31 3.75
C LYS A 121 -4.10 15.13 2.66
N LYS A 122 -4.18 16.46 2.75
CA LYS A 122 -3.55 17.37 1.78
C LYS A 122 -2.02 17.22 1.75
N ILE A 123 -1.38 17.05 2.91
CA ILE A 123 0.06 16.78 3.00
C ILE A 123 0.39 15.49 2.23
N LEU A 124 -0.35 14.41 2.46
CA LEU A 124 -0.13 13.13 1.80
C LEU A 124 -0.42 13.19 0.28
N GLU A 125 -1.46 13.91 -0.15
CA GLU A 125 -1.74 14.15 -1.58
C GLU A 125 -0.58 14.88 -2.27
N ASN A 126 0.03 15.86 -1.60
CA ASN A 126 1.23 16.53 -2.10
C ASN A 126 2.42 15.57 -2.19
N LYS A 127 2.60 14.68 -1.19
CA LYS A 127 3.66 13.66 -1.24
C LYS A 127 3.48 12.68 -2.40
N VAL A 128 2.26 12.21 -2.65
CA VAL A 128 1.96 11.38 -3.81
C VAL A 128 2.25 12.11 -5.13
N THR A 129 1.90 13.39 -5.22
CA THR A 129 2.18 14.23 -6.39
C THR A 129 3.69 14.37 -6.63
N ASN A 130 4.46 14.64 -5.57
CA ASN A 130 5.92 14.77 -5.65
C ASN A 130 6.58 13.42 -6.01
N TYR A 131 6.08 12.32 -5.45
CA TYR A 131 6.52 10.97 -5.80
C TYR A 131 6.35 10.69 -7.30
N LEU A 132 5.18 10.98 -7.85
CA LEU A 132 4.92 10.82 -9.28
C LEU A 132 5.82 11.69 -10.15
N LYS A 133 6.06 12.92 -9.74
CA LYS A 133 6.96 13.84 -10.46
C LYS A 133 8.38 13.30 -10.48
N GLU A 134 8.87 12.80 -9.36
CA GLU A 134 10.22 12.24 -9.22
C GLU A 134 10.44 11.03 -10.14
N PHE A 135 9.45 10.13 -10.21
CA PHE A 135 9.52 8.92 -11.02
C PHE A 135 8.88 9.04 -12.41
N SER A 136 8.56 10.27 -12.86
CA SER A 136 7.82 10.54 -14.11
C SER A 136 8.48 9.98 -15.37
N THR A 137 9.79 9.78 -15.37
CA THR A 137 10.55 9.21 -16.50
C THR A 137 10.68 7.70 -16.45
N SER A 138 10.16 7.07 -15.40
CA SER A 138 10.24 5.61 -15.24
C SER A 138 9.46 4.86 -16.29
N SER A 139 10.05 3.77 -16.77
CA SER A 139 9.38 2.84 -17.70
C SER A 139 8.54 1.77 -17.01
N GLU A 140 8.55 1.70 -15.67
CA GLU A 140 7.81 0.70 -14.91
C GLU A 140 6.29 0.86 -15.08
N GLY A 141 5.60 -0.27 -15.11
CA GLY A 141 4.18 -0.31 -15.44
C GLY A 141 3.28 0.44 -14.46
N PHE A 142 3.61 0.46 -13.17
CA PHE A 142 2.82 1.16 -12.17
C PHE A 142 2.90 2.69 -12.30
N ILE A 143 3.99 3.22 -12.82
CA ILE A 143 4.13 4.65 -13.15
C ILE A 143 3.39 4.96 -14.46
N LYS A 144 3.66 4.18 -15.53
CA LYS A 144 3.02 4.39 -16.84
C LYS A 144 1.50 4.28 -16.81
N ASN A 145 0.98 3.37 -15.98
CA ASN A 145 -0.45 3.11 -15.87
C ASN A 145 -1.05 3.70 -14.60
N TRP A 146 -0.44 4.75 -14.04
CA TRP A 146 -0.98 5.40 -12.85
C TRP A 146 -2.44 5.81 -13.06
N PRO A 147 -3.34 5.49 -12.13
CA PRO A 147 -4.76 5.78 -12.30
C PRO A 147 -5.01 7.30 -12.38
N LYS A 148 -5.75 7.72 -13.41
CA LYS A 148 -6.13 9.14 -13.59
C LYS A 148 -6.98 9.68 -12.44
N LYS A 149 -7.74 8.81 -11.77
CA LYS A 149 -8.52 9.09 -10.57
C LYS A 149 -8.20 8.04 -9.53
N TYR A 150 -7.92 8.46 -8.32
CA TYR A 150 -7.64 7.58 -7.19
C TYR A 150 -8.19 8.20 -5.91
N ASN A 151 -8.39 7.37 -4.91
CA ASN A 151 -8.74 7.79 -3.56
C ASN A 151 -7.57 7.46 -2.63
N ILE A 152 -7.38 8.30 -1.61
CA ILE A 152 -6.49 7.98 -0.51
C ILE A 152 -7.32 7.35 0.60
N TYR A 153 -6.87 6.19 1.07
CA TYR A 153 -7.37 5.52 2.26
C TYR A 153 -6.32 5.61 3.35
N GLY A 154 -6.74 5.92 4.56
CA GLY A 154 -5.85 5.96 5.71
C GLY A 154 -6.50 5.39 6.95
N TRP A 155 -5.65 4.84 7.81
CA TRP A 155 -6.01 4.35 9.14
C TRP A 155 -5.01 4.85 10.16
N LEU A 156 -5.49 5.17 11.35
CA LEU A 156 -4.66 5.39 12.52
C LEU A 156 -4.50 4.04 13.22
N VAL A 157 -3.28 3.64 13.46
CA VAL A 157 -2.97 2.38 14.13
C VAL A 157 -2.17 2.67 15.39
N SER A 158 -2.71 2.29 16.53
CA SER A 158 -2.00 2.32 17.81
C SER A 158 -1.58 0.92 18.20
N ILE A 159 -0.32 0.75 18.57
CA ILE A 159 0.26 -0.53 19.01
C ILE A 159 0.89 -0.31 20.37
N ASN A 160 0.45 -1.09 21.36
CA ASN A 160 1.04 -1.09 22.69
C ASN A 160 2.35 -1.87 22.73
N SER A 161 3.10 -1.72 23.81
CA SER A 161 4.34 -2.47 24.03
C SER A 161 4.11 -3.99 23.87
N GLY A 162 4.95 -4.66 23.09
CA GLY A 162 4.81 -6.08 22.76
C GLY A 162 3.75 -6.41 21.70
N GLY A 163 3.07 -5.40 21.15
CA GLY A 163 2.15 -5.60 20.02
C GLY A 163 2.85 -5.59 18.67
N ASN A 164 2.17 -6.08 17.65
CA ASN A 164 2.64 -6.05 16.27
C ASN A 164 1.48 -5.99 15.27
N LEU A 165 1.81 -5.56 14.06
CA LEU A 165 0.95 -5.71 12.89
C LEU A 165 1.59 -6.77 11.98
N ALA A 166 0.87 -7.87 11.71
CA ALA A 166 1.37 -8.94 10.86
C ALA A 166 1.59 -8.46 9.43
N ALA A 167 2.60 -9.03 8.77
CA ALA A 167 2.88 -8.73 7.36
C ALA A 167 1.67 -9.07 6.48
N HIS A 168 1.28 -8.14 5.62
CA HIS A 168 0.12 -8.28 4.74
C HIS A 168 0.30 -7.49 3.44
N ILE A 169 -0.61 -7.70 2.50
CA ILE A 169 -0.63 -7.03 1.20
C ILE A 169 -1.91 -6.20 1.09
N HIS A 170 -1.78 -4.96 0.67
CA HIS A 170 -2.92 -4.13 0.25
C HIS A 170 -3.26 -4.48 -1.21
N LYS A 171 -4.11 -5.48 -1.42
CA LYS A 171 -4.40 -6.09 -2.74
C LYS A 171 -4.95 -5.10 -3.78
N GLU A 172 -5.53 -3.99 -3.33
CA GLU A 172 -6.11 -2.93 -4.17
C GLU A 172 -5.31 -1.63 -4.11
N GLY A 173 -4.30 -1.56 -3.24
CA GLY A 173 -3.45 -0.37 -3.07
C GLY A 173 -2.44 -0.25 -4.21
N TRP A 174 -2.54 0.84 -5.00
CA TRP A 174 -1.60 1.14 -6.06
C TRP A 174 -0.23 1.57 -5.51
N LEU A 175 -0.26 2.37 -4.48
CA LEU A 175 0.88 2.80 -3.68
C LEU A 175 0.48 2.69 -2.20
N SER A 176 1.41 2.30 -1.34
CA SER A 176 1.23 2.25 0.12
C SER A 176 2.34 3.04 0.80
N GLY A 177 2.00 3.71 1.90
CA GLY A 177 2.92 4.50 2.74
C GLY A 177 2.49 4.48 4.20
#